data_f32b043cc2440adcca6ffa4226612a57
#
_entry.id   f32b043cc2440adcca6ffa4226612a57
#
_cell.length_a   1.000
_cell.length_b   1.000
_cell.length_c   1.000
_cell.angle_alpha   90.00
_cell.angle_beta   90.00
_cell.angle_gamma   90.00
#
_symmetry.space_group_name_H-M   'P 1'
#
loop_
_entity.id
_entity.type
_entity.pdbx_description
1 polymer ?
#
loop_
_entity_poly.entity_id
_entity_poly.type
_entity_poly.pdbx_seq_one_letter_code
_entity_poly.pdbx_strand_id
1 'polypeptide(L)'
;MTVRTLVLILLLLQLSACNSTSFFFSNLSFFTTTRLDSMFDLSSDQEAIVKQSTNDLKNWLKNEAAHKSLKHLENAKNLWLNDRYDDALEYAEKNTEDLIAEFLQAFSPEMTRFLLTLDEDNAEHYREYIRENSNEWFEYASSEESKDEARIEQLEKWFGELTPDQRTKAKAIVYLLPNEQQIRIDNTNHWVNLALEASLSRDQVRLETWLLEPSTWWLEEYKTLRQSNRQQIIELVMMMSKTMNEKQKESVLERIDVWIDKIQAVI
;
A
#
# COMPACT_ATOMS: atom_id res chain seq x y z
N MET A 1 -27.82 -23.04 -21.49
CA MET A 1 -26.60 -22.26 -21.73
C MET A 1 -25.64 -23.16 -22.50
N THR A 2 -25.26 -22.78 -23.70
CA THR A 2 -24.37 -23.60 -24.52
C THR A 2 -22.92 -23.46 -24.03
N VAL A 3 -22.09 -24.51 -24.16
CA VAL A 3 -20.65 -24.51 -23.80
C VAL A 3 -19.90 -23.30 -24.39
N ARG A 4 -20.33 -22.86 -25.61
CA ARG A 4 -19.78 -21.65 -26.26
C ARG A 4 -20.02 -20.36 -25.45
N THR A 5 -21.20 -20.24 -24.81
CA THR A 5 -21.52 -19.05 -23.97
C THR A 5 -20.70 -19.06 -22.67
N LEU A 6 -20.45 -20.24 -22.10
CA LEU A 6 -19.61 -20.38 -20.90
C LEU A 6 -18.14 -20.04 -21.18
N VAL A 7 -17.60 -20.50 -22.32
CA VAL A 7 -16.24 -20.20 -22.77
C VAL A 7 -16.07 -18.70 -23.07
N LEU A 8 -17.09 -18.06 -23.66
CA LEU A 8 -17.06 -16.61 -23.92
C LEU A 8 -17.09 -15.79 -22.62
N ILE A 9 -17.87 -16.20 -21.64
CA ILE A 9 -17.92 -15.57 -20.31
C ILE A 9 -16.59 -15.77 -19.57
N LEU A 10 -15.98 -16.95 -19.63
CA LEU A 10 -14.66 -17.24 -19.06
C LEU A 10 -13.55 -16.42 -19.74
N LEU A 11 -13.58 -16.25 -21.06
CA LEU A 11 -12.64 -15.38 -21.80
C LEU A 11 -12.84 -13.89 -21.46
N LEU A 12 -14.08 -13.42 -21.29
CA LEU A 12 -14.37 -12.06 -20.86
C LEU A 12 -13.94 -11.79 -19.41
N LEU A 13 -14.02 -12.79 -18.53
CA LEU A 13 -13.53 -12.68 -17.14
C LEU A 13 -12.00 -12.64 -17.07
N GLN A 14 -11.30 -13.29 -18.00
CA GLN A 14 -9.83 -13.22 -18.07
C GLN A 14 -9.34 -11.85 -18.61
N LEU A 15 -10.08 -11.22 -19.51
CA LEU A 15 -9.81 -9.87 -20.01
C LEU A 15 -10.03 -8.79 -18.93
N SER A 16 -10.83 -9.07 -17.90
CA SER A 16 -11.13 -8.10 -16.82
C SER A 16 -9.98 -7.85 -15.86
N ALA A 17 -9.05 -8.79 -15.69
CA ALA A 17 -7.96 -8.66 -14.70
C ALA A 17 -6.85 -7.69 -15.19
N CYS A 18 -6.48 -7.72 -16.46
CA CYS A 18 -5.54 -6.77 -17.05
C CYS A 18 -6.17 -5.40 -17.31
N ASN A 19 -7.46 -5.36 -17.68
CA ASN A 19 -8.19 -4.11 -17.93
C ASN A 19 -8.42 -3.27 -16.67
N SER A 20 -8.52 -3.88 -15.47
CA SER A 20 -8.78 -3.13 -14.25
C SER A 20 -7.59 -2.23 -13.86
N THR A 21 -6.36 -2.73 -13.91
CA THR A 21 -5.17 -1.94 -13.54
C THR A 21 -4.97 -0.77 -14.50
N SER A 22 -5.04 -1.00 -15.82
CA SER A 22 -4.93 0.04 -16.84
C SER A 22 -6.08 1.05 -16.73
N PHE A 23 -7.31 0.59 -16.45
CA PHE A 23 -8.46 1.47 -16.23
C PHE A 23 -8.25 2.38 -15.01
N PHE A 24 -7.87 1.82 -13.85
CA PHE A 24 -7.60 2.61 -12.64
C PHE A 24 -6.46 3.60 -12.87
N PHE A 25 -5.37 3.16 -13.47
CA PHE A 25 -4.24 4.03 -13.78
C PHE A 25 -4.62 5.15 -14.75
N SER A 26 -5.40 4.86 -15.78
CA SER A 26 -5.89 5.86 -16.73
C SER A 26 -6.76 6.92 -16.07
N ASN A 27 -7.58 6.52 -15.10
CA ASN A 27 -8.52 7.39 -14.38
C ASN A 27 -8.00 7.83 -12.99
N LEU A 28 -6.69 7.68 -12.71
CA LEU A 28 -6.09 7.98 -11.42
C LEU A 28 -6.44 9.40 -10.94
N SER A 29 -6.36 10.39 -11.82
CA SER A 29 -6.67 11.79 -11.48
C SER A 29 -8.14 11.96 -11.06
N PHE A 30 -9.08 11.29 -11.73
CA PHE A 30 -10.49 11.32 -11.34
C PHE A 30 -10.68 10.72 -9.94
N PHE A 31 -10.17 9.53 -9.69
CA PHE A 31 -10.31 8.88 -8.38
C PHE A 31 -9.64 9.67 -7.25
N THR A 32 -8.42 10.19 -7.49
CA THR A 32 -7.70 11.00 -6.50
C THR A 32 -8.46 12.29 -6.20
N THR A 33 -8.94 13.01 -7.22
CA THR A 33 -9.69 14.24 -7.02
C THR A 33 -10.98 13.98 -6.26
N THR A 34 -11.80 12.99 -6.70
CA THR A 34 -13.05 12.64 -6.00
C THR A 34 -12.80 12.24 -4.55
N ARG A 35 -11.71 11.50 -4.28
CA ARG A 35 -11.37 11.09 -2.91
C ARG A 35 -10.96 12.27 -2.05
N LEU A 36 -10.10 13.16 -2.55
CA LEU A 36 -9.67 14.34 -1.79
C LEU A 36 -10.83 15.35 -1.64
N ASP A 37 -11.69 15.49 -2.64
CA ASP A 37 -12.89 16.29 -2.55
C ASP A 37 -13.82 15.81 -1.43
N SER A 38 -14.09 14.50 -1.36
CA SER A 38 -14.88 13.93 -0.25
C SER A 38 -14.24 14.09 1.13
N MET A 39 -12.93 14.35 1.21
CA MET A 39 -12.20 14.55 2.46
C MET A 39 -12.09 16.02 2.87
N PHE A 40 -12.03 16.94 1.91
CA PHE A 40 -11.68 18.34 2.15
C PHE A 40 -12.70 19.34 1.64
N ASP A 41 -13.75 18.93 0.90
CA ASP A 41 -14.70 19.82 0.21
C ASP A 41 -13.96 20.85 -0.65
N LEU A 42 -13.36 20.37 -1.75
CA LEU A 42 -12.40 21.14 -2.53
C LEU A 42 -13.08 22.25 -3.37
N SER A 43 -12.49 23.43 -3.38
CA SER A 43 -12.80 24.44 -4.38
C SER A 43 -12.34 24.00 -5.78
N SER A 44 -12.90 24.62 -6.83
CA SER A 44 -12.50 24.33 -8.22
C SER A 44 -11.01 24.55 -8.50
N ASP A 45 -10.38 25.53 -7.83
CA ASP A 45 -8.95 25.80 -7.96
C ASP A 45 -8.10 24.72 -7.29
N GLN A 46 -8.53 24.24 -6.11
CA GLN A 46 -7.89 23.11 -5.40
C GLN A 46 -8.02 21.81 -6.20
N GLU A 47 -9.20 21.53 -6.78
CA GLU A 47 -9.38 20.39 -7.69
C GLU A 47 -8.43 20.46 -8.90
N ALA A 48 -8.23 21.64 -9.48
CA ALA A 48 -7.32 21.80 -10.62
C ALA A 48 -5.87 21.48 -10.22
N ILE A 49 -5.43 21.90 -9.03
CA ILE A 49 -4.11 21.56 -8.48
C ILE A 49 -3.98 20.05 -8.29
N VAL A 50 -4.98 19.40 -7.67
CA VAL A 50 -4.97 17.94 -7.46
C VAL A 50 -4.90 17.19 -8.79
N LYS A 51 -5.69 17.59 -9.78
CA LYS A 51 -5.69 16.98 -11.13
C LYS A 51 -4.32 17.10 -11.80
N GLN A 52 -3.70 18.28 -11.74
CA GLN A 52 -2.36 18.50 -12.29
C GLN A 52 -1.31 17.65 -11.57
N SER A 53 -1.24 17.71 -10.25
CA SER A 53 -0.28 16.96 -9.42
C SER A 53 -0.41 15.45 -9.62
N THR A 54 -1.65 14.94 -9.74
CA THR A 54 -1.88 13.52 -10.01
C THR A 54 -1.40 13.12 -11.41
N ASN A 55 -1.56 14.00 -12.41
CA ASN A 55 -1.04 13.72 -13.76
C ASN A 55 0.50 13.73 -13.80
N ASP A 56 1.14 14.63 -13.06
CA ASP A 56 2.60 14.68 -12.96
C ASP A 56 3.14 13.43 -12.26
N LEU A 57 2.52 13.02 -11.15
CA LEU A 57 2.81 11.76 -10.48
C LEU A 57 2.61 10.54 -11.39
N LYS A 58 1.52 10.50 -12.14
CA LYS A 58 1.22 9.43 -13.10
C LYS A 58 2.30 9.32 -14.18
N ASN A 59 2.79 10.45 -14.69
CA ASN A 59 3.89 10.47 -15.66
C ASN A 59 5.19 9.94 -15.05
N TRP A 60 5.53 10.32 -13.84
CA TRP A 60 6.67 9.80 -13.12
C TRP A 60 6.55 8.29 -12.84
N LEU A 61 5.38 7.84 -12.37
CA LEU A 61 5.10 6.41 -12.14
C LEU A 61 5.31 5.59 -13.43
N LYS A 62 4.80 6.08 -14.56
CA LYS A 62 4.92 5.41 -15.86
C LYS A 62 6.35 5.39 -16.38
N ASN A 63 7.03 6.54 -16.37
CA ASN A 63 8.29 6.72 -17.09
C ASN A 63 9.52 6.30 -16.26
N GLU A 64 9.41 6.30 -14.92
CA GLU A 64 10.54 6.02 -14.04
C GLU A 64 10.27 4.85 -13.08
N ALA A 65 9.27 4.98 -12.21
CA ALA A 65 9.05 4.01 -11.13
C ALA A 65 8.68 2.61 -11.65
N ALA A 66 7.86 2.52 -12.70
CA ALA A 66 7.44 1.24 -13.27
C ALA A 66 8.63 0.47 -13.85
N HIS A 67 9.53 1.13 -14.58
CA HIS A 67 10.73 0.49 -15.14
C HIS A 67 11.69 0.00 -14.05
N LYS A 68 11.90 0.79 -12.99
CA LYS A 68 12.71 0.38 -11.83
C LYS A 68 12.08 -0.80 -11.11
N SER A 69 10.76 -0.74 -10.87
CA SER A 69 10.01 -1.82 -10.20
C SER A 69 10.08 -3.13 -10.98
N LEU A 70 9.94 -3.11 -12.31
CA LEU A 70 10.12 -4.29 -13.16
C LEU A 70 11.50 -4.91 -12.97
N LYS A 71 12.55 -4.11 -13.08
CA LYS A 71 13.92 -4.58 -12.88
C LYS A 71 14.13 -5.21 -11.50
N HIS A 72 13.55 -4.62 -10.45
CA HIS A 72 13.65 -5.15 -9.09
C HIS A 72 12.87 -6.46 -8.93
N LEU A 73 11.67 -6.58 -9.50
CA LEU A 73 10.92 -7.84 -9.48
C LEU A 73 11.62 -8.95 -10.25
N GLU A 74 12.17 -8.66 -11.42
CA GLU A 74 12.95 -9.64 -12.20
C GLU A 74 14.19 -10.12 -11.45
N ASN A 75 14.93 -9.23 -10.79
CA ASN A 75 16.08 -9.59 -9.97
C ASN A 75 15.67 -10.44 -8.76
N ALA A 76 14.62 -10.06 -8.03
CA ALA A 76 14.10 -10.85 -6.92
C ALA A 76 13.63 -12.24 -7.38
N LYS A 77 12.94 -12.32 -8.54
CA LYS A 77 12.56 -13.57 -9.18
C LYS A 77 13.77 -14.45 -9.50
N ASN A 78 14.84 -13.87 -10.07
CA ASN A 78 16.07 -14.61 -10.37
C ASN A 78 16.75 -15.17 -9.12
N LEU A 79 16.80 -14.41 -8.03
CA LEU A 79 17.30 -14.89 -6.74
C LEU A 79 16.44 -16.05 -6.22
N TRP A 80 15.12 -15.93 -6.30
CA TRP A 80 14.17 -16.96 -5.89
C TRP A 80 14.31 -18.25 -6.68
N LEU A 81 14.48 -18.17 -8.01
CA LEU A 81 14.72 -19.31 -8.90
C LEU A 81 15.99 -20.07 -8.59
N ASN A 82 16.99 -19.41 -8.00
CA ASN A 82 18.27 -20.00 -7.61
C ASN A 82 18.33 -20.41 -6.12
N ASP A 83 17.18 -20.57 -5.46
CA ASP A 83 17.05 -20.95 -4.04
C ASP A 83 17.72 -19.97 -3.05
N ARG A 84 17.97 -18.73 -3.48
CA ARG A 84 18.57 -17.66 -2.69
C ARG A 84 17.49 -16.81 -2.02
N TYR A 85 16.68 -17.44 -1.18
CA TYR A 85 15.47 -16.81 -0.61
C TYR A 85 15.78 -15.66 0.34
N ASP A 86 16.78 -15.84 1.22
CA ASP A 86 17.20 -14.81 2.17
C ASP A 86 17.73 -13.58 1.41
N ASP A 87 18.54 -13.78 0.36
CA ASP A 87 19.03 -12.70 -0.50
C ASP A 87 17.89 -12.03 -1.28
N ALA A 88 16.90 -12.80 -1.75
CA ALA A 88 15.73 -12.26 -2.45
C ALA A 88 14.89 -11.34 -1.53
N LEU A 89 14.70 -11.72 -0.28
CA LEU A 89 13.96 -10.95 0.70
C LEU A 89 14.72 -9.67 1.09
N GLU A 90 16.01 -9.75 1.39
CA GLU A 90 16.87 -8.59 1.67
C GLU A 90 16.90 -7.62 0.49
N TYR A 91 17.04 -8.15 -0.73
CA TYR A 91 17.01 -7.36 -1.95
C TYR A 91 15.66 -6.64 -2.12
N ALA A 92 14.55 -7.35 -1.95
CA ALA A 92 13.22 -6.78 -2.07
C ALA A 92 12.96 -5.69 -1.01
N GLU A 93 13.36 -5.93 0.25
CA GLU A 93 13.21 -4.98 1.33
C GLU A 93 13.95 -3.67 1.04
N LYS A 94 15.25 -3.74 0.75
CA LYS A 94 16.08 -2.58 0.44
C LYS A 94 15.53 -1.77 -0.75
N ASN A 95 15.22 -2.44 -1.85
CA ASN A 95 14.76 -1.74 -3.06
C ASN A 95 13.34 -1.17 -2.89
N THR A 96 12.51 -1.76 -2.02
CA THR A 96 11.22 -1.18 -1.66
C THR A 96 11.41 0.12 -0.86
N GLU A 97 12.35 0.16 0.07
CA GLU A 97 12.67 1.39 0.82
C GLU A 97 13.20 2.49 -0.12
N ASP A 98 14.08 2.15 -1.05
CA ASP A 98 14.61 3.10 -2.04
C ASP A 98 13.48 3.64 -2.96
N LEU A 99 12.58 2.78 -3.44
CA LEU A 99 11.42 3.21 -4.24
C LEU A 99 10.44 4.09 -3.47
N ILE A 100 10.22 3.82 -2.18
CA ILE A 100 9.39 4.66 -1.33
C ILE A 100 10.04 6.04 -1.16
N ALA A 101 11.34 6.10 -0.91
CA ALA A 101 12.07 7.37 -0.77
C ALA A 101 12.00 8.19 -2.07
N GLU A 102 12.20 7.59 -3.24
CA GLU A 102 12.05 8.25 -4.54
C GLU A 102 10.61 8.75 -4.78
N PHE A 103 9.61 7.93 -4.42
CA PHE A 103 8.21 8.33 -4.50
C PHE A 103 7.93 9.57 -3.63
N LEU A 104 8.40 9.57 -2.38
CA LEU A 104 8.22 10.70 -1.48
C LEU A 104 8.91 11.96 -2.02
N GLN A 105 10.10 11.83 -2.61
CA GLN A 105 10.78 12.95 -3.26
C GLN A 105 10.01 13.51 -4.46
N ALA A 106 9.45 12.64 -5.30
CA ALA A 106 8.66 13.05 -6.47
C ALA A 106 7.30 13.64 -6.07
N PHE A 107 6.67 13.14 -5.01
CA PHE A 107 5.33 13.50 -4.57
C PHE A 107 5.28 14.70 -3.62
N SER A 108 6.33 14.89 -2.79
CA SER A 108 6.35 15.92 -1.73
C SER A 108 6.09 17.35 -2.24
N PRO A 109 6.70 17.85 -3.35
CA PRO A 109 6.42 19.20 -3.83
C PRO A 109 4.97 19.40 -4.23
N GLU A 110 4.36 18.39 -4.88
CA GLU A 110 2.99 18.44 -5.38
C GLU A 110 1.99 18.42 -4.22
N MET A 111 2.23 17.55 -3.24
CA MET A 111 1.39 17.48 -2.05
C MET A 111 1.53 18.76 -1.19
N THR A 112 2.74 19.29 -1.03
CA THR A 112 2.96 20.55 -0.32
C THR A 112 2.18 21.69 -0.98
N ARG A 113 2.24 21.79 -2.32
CA ARG A 113 1.48 22.78 -3.07
C ARG A 113 -0.02 22.70 -2.80
N PHE A 114 -0.58 21.49 -2.79
CA PHE A 114 -1.98 21.27 -2.45
C PHE A 114 -2.28 21.65 -1.00
N LEU A 115 -1.52 21.14 -0.03
CA LEU A 115 -1.74 21.39 1.39
C LEU A 115 -1.67 22.88 1.75
N LEU A 116 -0.82 23.65 1.07
CA LEU A 116 -0.74 25.10 1.25
C LEU A 116 -1.96 25.87 0.71
N THR A 117 -2.87 25.23 -0.02
CA THR A 117 -4.14 25.87 -0.45
C THR A 117 -5.29 25.66 0.52
N LEU A 118 -5.14 24.72 1.48
CA LEU A 118 -6.22 24.42 2.42
C LEU A 118 -6.49 25.62 3.34
N ASP A 119 -7.75 25.88 3.61
CA ASP A 119 -8.23 26.87 4.57
C ASP A 119 -8.92 26.22 5.77
N GLU A 120 -9.52 27.02 6.64
CA GLU A 120 -10.14 26.53 7.87
C GLU A 120 -11.38 25.67 7.57
N ASP A 121 -12.14 25.99 6.52
CA ASP A 121 -13.32 25.22 6.13
C ASP A 121 -12.93 23.83 5.64
N ASN A 122 -11.90 23.72 4.80
CA ASN A 122 -11.32 22.44 4.39
C ASN A 122 -10.80 21.62 5.60
N ALA A 123 -10.13 22.30 6.55
CA ALA A 123 -9.57 21.64 7.72
C ALA A 123 -10.68 21.09 8.64
N GLU A 124 -11.79 21.84 8.83
CA GLU A 124 -12.93 21.37 9.63
C GLU A 124 -13.63 20.19 8.95
N HIS A 125 -13.88 20.29 7.64
CA HIS A 125 -14.46 19.19 6.87
C HIS A 125 -13.63 17.92 7.01
N TYR A 126 -12.29 18.03 6.93
CA TYR A 126 -11.41 16.88 7.11
C TYR A 126 -11.44 16.30 8.52
N ARG A 127 -11.52 17.12 9.56
CA ARG A 127 -11.67 16.63 10.95
C ARG A 127 -12.97 15.84 11.13
N GLU A 128 -14.07 16.33 10.54
CA GLU A 128 -15.35 15.60 10.54
C GLU A 128 -15.25 14.28 9.81
N TYR A 129 -14.69 14.30 8.59
CA TYR A 129 -14.47 13.11 7.81
C TYR A 129 -13.66 12.03 8.57
N ILE A 130 -12.55 12.39 9.23
CA ILE A 130 -11.76 11.45 10.04
C ILE A 130 -12.55 10.93 11.23
N ARG A 131 -13.31 11.78 11.91
CA ARG A 131 -14.14 11.39 13.06
C ARG A 131 -15.19 10.33 12.68
N GLU A 132 -15.87 10.52 11.57
CA GLU A 132 -16.89 9.60 11.07
C GLU A 132 -16.29 8.26 10.63
N ASN A 133 -15.24 8.31 9.84
CA ASN A 133 -14.60 7.10 9.31
C ASN A 133 -13.79 6.33 10.39
N SER A 134 -13.29 6.99 11.44
CA SER A 134 -12.60 6.30 12.54
C SER A 134 -13.53 5.35 13.26
N ASN A 135 -14.79 5.68 13.44
CA ASN A 135 -15.78 4.83 14.11
C ASN A 135 -16.07 3.57 13.25
N GLU A 136 -16.27 3.72 11.94
CA GLU A 136 -16.48 2.59 11.04
C GLU A 136 -15.26 1.65 11.01
N TRP A 137 -14.05 2.20 11.01
CA TRP A 137 -12.81 1.40 11.07
C TRP A 137 -12.68 0.66 12.40
N PHE A 138 -13.13 1.26 13.49
CA PHE A 138 -13.12 0.63 14.80
C PHE A 138 -14.10 -0.54 14.88
N GLU A 139 -15.30 -0.41 14.34
CA GLU A 139 -16.30 -1.48 14.30
C GLU A 139 -15.85 -2.65 13.41
N TYR A 140 -15.34 -2.38 12.21
CA TYR A 140 -14.83 -3.40 11.28
C TYR A 140 -13.67 -4.21 11.88
N ALA A 141 -12.84 -3.60 12.68
CA ALA A 141 -11.62 -4.20 13.18
C ALA A 141 -11.76 -4.81 14.59
N SER A 142 -12.91 -4.73 15.22
CA SER A 142 -13.14 -5.25 16.59
C SER A 142 -13.28 -6.78 16.68
N SER A 143 -13.40 -7.51 15.54
CA SER A 143 -13.40 -8.98 15.54
C SER A 143 -11.96 -9.51 15.44
N GLU A 144 -11.35 -9.91 16.56
CA GLU A 144 -9.98 -10.46 16.62
C GLU A 144 -9.81 -11.73 15.77
N GLU A 145 -10.81 -12.60 15.76
CA GLU A 145 -10.78 -13.87 15.02
C GLU A 145 -10.68 -13.67 13.49
N SER A 146 -11.24 -12.57 12.97
CA SER A 146 -11.21 -12.26 11.55
C SER A 146 -9.83 -11.76 11.05
N LYS A 147 -8.98 -11.21 11.95
CA LYS A 147 -7.69 -10.63 11.57
C LYS A 147 -6.61 -11.68 11.38
N ASP A 148 -6.55 -12.64 12.30
CA ASP A 148 -5.53 -13.68 12.23
C ASP A 148 -5.76 -14.58 11.02
N GLU A 149 -7.01 -14.94 10.74
CA GLU A 149 -7.34 -15.70 9.55
C GLU A 149 -7.09 -14.90 8.27
N ALA A 150 -7.40 -13.60 8.23
CA ALA A 150 -7.08 -12.72 7.10
C ALA A 150 -5.57 -12.62 6.84
N ARG A 151 -4.73 -12.61 7.89
CA ARG A 151 -3.26 -12.63 7.77
C ARG A 151 -2.77 -13.97 7.21
N ILE A 152 -3.35 -15.09 7.66
CA ILE A 152 -3.07 -16.42 7.10
C ILE A 152 -3.48 -16.49 5.63
N GLU A 153 -4.66 -15.98 5.27
CA GLU A 153 -5.09 -15.90 3.87
C GLU A 153 -4.13 -15.07 2.99
N GLN A 154 -3.53 -14.00 3.53
CA GLN A 154 -2.51 -13.25 2.79
C GLN A 154 -1.24 -14.09 2.54
N LEU A 155 -0.81 -14.91 3.51
CA LEU A 155 0.28 -15.86 3.28
C LEU A 155 -0.07 -16.88 2.21
N GLU A 156 -1.28 -17.43 2.24
CA GLU A 156 -1.77 -18.41 1.25
C GLU A 156 -1.89 -17.80 -0.15
N LYS A 157 -2.14 -16.50 -0.28
CA LYS A 157 -2.08 -15.79 -1.57
C LYS A 157 -0.69 -15.74 -2.18
N TRP A 158 0.36 -15.79 -1.37
CA TRP A 158 1.74 -15.79 -1.83
C TRP A 158 2.31 -17.20 -1.99
N PHE A 159 2.12 -18.04 -0.98
CA PHE A 159 2.74 -19.36 -0.89
C PHE A 159 1.81 -20.50 -1.34
N GLY A 160 0.56 -20.21 -1.71
CA GLY A 160 -0.45 -21.24 -1.93
C GLY A 160 -0.87 -21.90 -0.61
N GLU A 161 -1.50 -23.09 -0.70
CA GLU A 161 -2.02 -23.81 0.44
C GLU A 161 -0.93 -24.18 1.46
N LEU A 162 -1.11 -23.78 2.71
CA LEU A 162 -0.19 -24.08 3.79
C LEU A 162 -0.35 -25.51 4.29
N THR A 163 0.76 -26.19 4.56
CA THR A 163 0.70 -27.47 5.28
C THR A 163 0.20 -27.26 6.72
N PRO A 164 -0.35 -28.30 7.38
CA PRO A 164 -0.83 -28.18 8.78
C PRO A 164 0.25 -27.66 9.75
N ASP A 165 1.52 -28.06 9.56
CA ASP A 165 2.64 -27.59 10.37
C ASP A 165 2.96 -26.11 10.11
N GLN A 166 3.03 -25.71 8.84
CA GLN A 166 3.21 -24.30 8.47
C GLN A 166 2.08 -23.41 9.01
N ARG A 167 0.83 -23.85 8.84
CA ARG A 167 -0.33 -23.11 9.35
C ARG A 167 -0.32 -22.96 10.87
N THR A 168 0.09 -24.01 11.59
CA THR A 168 0.24 -23.96 13.04
C THR A 168 1.31 -22.97 13.49
N LYS A 169 2.49 -23.00 12.84
CA LYS A 169 3.58 -22.07 13.13
C LYS A 169 3.24 -20.63 12.75
N ALA A 170 2.60 -20.44 11.58
CA ALA A 170 2.15 -19.14 11.15
C ALA A 170 1.13 -18.53 12.12
N LYS A 171 0.14 -19.31 12.57
CA LYS A 171 -0.83 -18.86 13.59
C LYS A 171 -0.15 -18.46 14.89
N ALA A 172 0.86 -19.19 15.34
CA ALA A 172 1.60 -18.86 16.58
C ALA A 172 2.31 -17.50 16.46
N ILE A 173 2.90 -17.18 15.30
CA ILE A 173 3.55 -15.88 15.05
C ILE A 173 2.50 -14.77 14.91
N VAL A 174 1.46 -15.02 14.12
CA VAL A 174 0.37 -14.05 13.87
C VAL A 174 -0.35 -13.67 15.16
N TYR A 175 -0.55 -14.62 16.08
CA TYR A 175 -1.15 -14.37 17.39
C TYR A 175 -0.32 -13.44 18.28
N LEU A 176 1.01 -13.40 18.07
CA LEU A 176 1.89 -12.48 18.80
C LEU A 176 1.88 -11.04 18.23
N LEU A 177 1.29 -10.83 17.04
CA LEU A 177 1.17 -9.51 16.46
C LEU A 177 0.12 -8.70 17.24
N PRO A 178 0.50 -7.62 17.92
CA PRO A 178 -0.42 -6.85 18.71
C PRO A 178 -1.53 -6.21 17.85
N ASN A 179 -2.64 -5.90 18.50
CA ASN A 179 -3.72 -5.15 17.85
C ASN A 179 -3.28 -3.68 17.68
N GLU A 180 -2.97 -3.30 16.45
CA GLU A 180 -2.47 -1.95 16.13
C GLU A 180 -3.58 -0.91 16.02
N GLN A 181 -4.83 -1.28 16.08
CA GLN A 181 -5.90 -0.45 15.56
C GLN A 181 -6.06 0.85 16.32
N GLN A 182 -6.16 0.79 17.66
CA GLN A 182 -6.34 2.00 18.45
C GLN A 182 -5.15 2.94 18.27
N ILE A 183 -3.93 2.41 18.35
CA ILE A 183 -2.73 3.23 18.21
C ILE A 183 -2.55 3.77 16.78
N ARG A 184 -3.07 3.08 15.75
CA ARG A 184 -3.12 3.62 14.37
C ARG A 184 -4.07 4.81 14.27
N ILE A 185 -5.24 4.72 14.90
CA ILE A 185 -6.21 5.83 14.94
C ILE A 185 -5.59 7.02 15.66
N ASP A 186 -5.02 6.80 16.84
CA ASP A 186 -4.39 7.86 17.63
C ASP A 186 -3.22 8.50 16.89
N ASN A 187 -2.39 7.70 16.24
CA ASN A 187 -1.30 8.18 15.40
C ASN A 187 -1.81 8.96 14.18
N THR A 188 -2.88 8.50 13.53
CA THR A 188 -3.50 9.21 12.40
C THR A 188 -4.02 10.56 12.84
N ASN A 189 -4.79 10.61 13.92
CA ASN A 189 -5.30 11.87 14.46
C ASN A 189 -4.17 12.83 14.86
N HIS A 190 -3.09 12.30 15.41
CA HIS A 190 -1.94 13.11 15.79
C HIS A 190 -1.27 13.78 14.59
N TRP A 191 -0.83 13.01 13.58
CA TRP A 191 -0.12 13.60 12.43
C TRP A 191 -1.05 14.44 11.53
N VAL A 192 -2.35 14.11 11.44
CA VAL A 192 -3.34 14.93 10.72
C VAL A 192 -3.43 16.32 11.33
N ASN A 193 -3.56 16.41 12.65
CA ASN A 193 -3.62 17.72 13.32
C ASN A 193 -2.35 18.54 13.07
N LEU A 194 -1.17 17.91 13.11
CA LEU A 194 0.10 18.58 12.80
C LEU A 194 0.15 19.05 11.33
N ALA A 195 -0.37 18.23 10.39
CA ALA A 195 -0.40 18.58 8.97
C ALA A 195 -1.35 19.75 8.70
N LEU A 196 -2.54 19.75 9.29
CA LEU A 196 -3.51 20.86 9.17
C LEU A 196 -2.95 22.15 9.79
N GLU A 197 -2.34 22.08 10.98
CA GLU A 197 -1.69 23.23 11.62
C GLU A 197 -0.61 23.83 10.71
N ALA A 198 0.27 22.99 10.14
CA ALA A 198 1.31 23.44 9.22
C ALA A 198 0.72 24.00 7.91
N SER A 199 -0.35 23.42 7.39
CA SER A 199 -1.06 23.91 6.20
C SER A 199 -1.68 25.28 6.44
N LEU A 200 -2.41 25.47 7.52
CA LEU A 200 -3.08 26.71 7.87
C LEU A 200 -2.09 27.85 8.21
N SER A 201 -0.97 27.50 8.87
CA SER A 201 0.12 28.45 9.14
C SER A 201 1.02 28.74 7.93
N ARG A 202 0.77 28.05 6.79
CA ARG A 202 1.60 28.16 5.56
C ARG A 202 3.07 27.79 5.79
N ASP A 203 3.33 26.86 6.72
CA ASP A 203 4.67 26.38 7.04
C ASP A 203 5.14 25.33 6.03
N GLN A 204 5.58 25.82 4.86
CA GLN A 204 6.05 24.99 3.76
C GLN A 204 7.18 24.05 4.18
N VAL A 205 8.16 24.57 4.94
CA VAL A 205 9.35 23.79 5.34
C VAL A 205 8.94 22.61 6.23
N ARG A 206 8.02 22.83 7.17
CA ARG A 206 7.51 21.78 8.04
C ARG A 206 6.74 20.71 7.26
N LEU A 207 5.92 21.11 6.28
CA LEU A 207 5.19 20.17 5.40
C LEU A 207 6.14 19.34 4.54
N GLU A 208 7.10 19.96 3.88
CA GLU A 208 8.09 19.26 3.05
C GLU A 208 8.92 18.26 3.85
N THR A 209 9.40 18.66 5.03
CA THR A 209 10.16 17.79 5.93
C THR A 209 9.34 16.57 6.33
N TRP A 210 8.07 16.78 6.70
CA TRP A 210 7.17 15.66 7.05
C TRP A 210 6.89 14.75 5.86
N LEU A 211 6.60 15.30 4.69
CA LEU A 211 6.29 14.50 3.49
C LEU A 211 7.49 13.65 3.04
N LEU A 212 8.73 14.14 3.24
CA LEU A 212 9.93 13.36 2.95
C LEU A 212 10.24 12.30 4.02
N GLU A 213 9.93 12.60 5.28
CA GLU A 213 10.16 11.70 6.42
C GLU A 213 8.90 11.57 7.29
N PRO A 214 7.83 10.89 6.81
CA PRO A 214 6.54 10.84 7.51
C PRO A 214 6.62 10.30 8.94
N SER A 215 7.59 9.42 9.21
CA SER A 215 7.79 8.85 10.55
C SER A 215 8.20 9.87 11.62
N THR A 216 8.66 11.06 11.22
CA THR A 216 9.04 12.14 12.17
C THR A 216 7.84 12.62 12.98
N TRP A 217 6.64 12.53 12.42
CA TRP A 217 5.39 12.94 13.09
C TRP A 217 4.59 11.77 13.69
N TRP A 218 5.14 10.57 13.68
CA TRP A 218 4.47 9.44 14.32
C TRP A 218 4.68 9.44 15.83
N LEU A 219 3.67 8.97 16.56
CA LEU A 219 3.80 8.67 17.97
C LEU A 219 4.88 7.60 18.21
N GLU A 220 5.70 7.77 19.25
CA GLU A 220 6.79 6.83 19.57
C GLU A 220 6.27 5.41 19.82
N GLU A 221 5.12 5.29 20.45
CA GLU A 221 4.46 4.01 20.66
C GLU A 221 4.10 3.34 19.33
N TYR A 222 3.60 4.09 18.36
CA TYR A 222 3.30 3.60 17.01
C TYR A 222 4.57 3.18 16.26
N LYS A 223 5.66 3.92 16.36
CA LYS A 223 6.96 3.56 15.78
C LYS A 223 7.46 2.22 16.32
N THR A 224 7.46 2.08 17.64
CA THR A 224 7.87 0.85 18.32
C THR A 224 7.03 -0.35 17.89
N LEU A 225 5.72 -0.17 17.86
CA LEU A 225 4.78 -1.19 17.41
C LEU A 225 5.03 -1.62 15.95
N ARG A 226 5.20 -0.65 15.05
CA ARG A 226 5.49 -0.91 13.64
C ARG A 226 6.80 -1.67 13.44
N GLN A 227 7.83 -1.32 14.20
CA GLN A 227 9.11 -2.02 14.16
C GLN A 227 9.00 -3.47 14.63
N SER A 228 8.28 -3.69 15.75
CA SER A 228 8.03 -5.04 16.27
C SER A 228 7.25 -5.89 15.27
N ASN A 229 6.17 -5.34 14.70
CA ASN A 229 5.35 -6.07 13.73
C ASN A 229 6.13 -6.38 12.44
N ARG A 230 6.95 -5.46 11.95
CA ARG A 230 7.82 -5.70 10.80
C ARG A 230 8.75 -6.87 11.05
N GLN A 231 9.39 -6.93 12.23
CA GLN A 231 10.28 -8.04 12.60
C GLN A 231 9.55 -9.38 12.59
N GLN A 232 8.37 -9.46 13.20
CA GLN A 232 7.54 -10.67 13.23
C GLN A 232 7.13 -11.12 11.81
N ILE A 233 6.77 -10.18 10.93
CA ILE A 233 6.40 -10.49 9.53
C ILE A 233 7.63 -11.02 8.77
N ILE A 234 8.79 -10.43 8.94
CA ILE A 234 10.04 -10.92 8.33
C ILE A 234 10.33 -12.36 8.79
N GLU A 235 10.26 -12.63 10.10
CA GLU A 235 10.45 -13.98 10.65
C GLU A 235 9.44 -14.98 10.07
N LEU A 236 8.18 -14.58 9.91
CA LEU A 236 7.14 -15.39 9.30
C LEU A 236 7.46 -15.73 7.84
N VAL A 237 7.83 -14.75 7.04
CA VAL A 237 8.18 -14.96 5.62
C VAL A 237 9.46 -15.81 5.49
N MET A 238 10.46 -15.59 6.33
CA MET A 238 11.67 -16.42 6.37
C MET A 238 11.38 -17.86 6.79
N MET A 239 10.52 -18.08 7.76
CA MET A 239 10.06 -19.43 8.13
C MET A 239 9.38 -20.12 6.97
N MET A 240 8.50 -19.41 6.26
CA MET A 240 7.81 -19.93 5.08
C MET A 240 8.80 -20.28 3.96
N SER A 241 9.72 -19.39 3.62
CA SER A 241 10.72 -19.63 2.55
C SER A 241 11.59 -20.87 2.80
N LYS A 242 11.90 -21.17 4.07
CA LYS A 242 12.70 -22.34 4.47
C LYS A 242 11.91 -23.65 4.53
N THR A 243 10.60 -23.60 4.59
CA THR A 243 9.72 -24.78 4.76
C THR A 243 8.82 -25.05 3.58
N MET A 244 8.83 -24.22 2.55
CA MET A 244 8.00 -24.39 1.36
C MET A 244 8.37 -25.61 0.54
N ASN A 245 7.38 -26.22 -0.06
CA ASN A 245 7.53 -27.27 -1.05
C ASN A 245 7.58 -26.68 -2.47
N GLU A 246 7.86 -27.52 -3.49
CA GLU A 246 7.97 -27.07 -4.89
C GLU A 246 6.71 -26.36 -5.40
N LYS A 247 5.51 -26.84 -5.05
CA LYS A 247 4.25 -26.20 -5.44
C LYS A 247 4.12 -24.81 -4.85
N GLN A 248 4.54 -24.62 -3.61
CA GLN A 248 4.53 -23.32 -2.95
C GLN A 248 5.57 -22.36 -3.56
N LYS A 249 6.71 -22.89 -3.96
CA LYS A 249 7.75 -22.14 -4.68
C LYS A 249 7.22 -21.64 -6.03
N GLU A 250 6.52 -22.48 -6.78
CA GLU A 250 5.85 -22.10 -8.02
C GLU A 250 4.80 -21.01 -7.77
N SER A 251 3.99 -21.12 -6.70
CA SER A 251 2.99 -20.10 -6.35
C SER A 251 3.60 -18.72 -6.11
N VAL A 252 4.76 -18.64 -5.45
CA VAL A 252 5.47 -17.36 -5.27
C VAL A 252 5.93 -16.79 -6.60
N LEU A 253 6.49 -17.63 -7.48
CA LEU A 253 6.94 -17.21 -8.81
C LEU A 253 5.78 -16.70 -9.67
N GLU A 254 4.65 -17.41 -9.70
CA GLU A 254 3.43 -16.98 -10.36
C GLU A 254 2.93 -15.64 -9.82
N ARG A 255 3.03 -15.44 -8.50
CA ARG A 255 2.62 -14.19 -7.88
C ARG A 255 3.52 -13.01 -8.28
N ILE A 256 4.82 -13.24 -8.39
CA ILE A 256 5.77 -12.25 -8.90
C ILE A 256 5.44 -11.91 -10.36
N ASP A 257 5.15 -12.91 -11.20
CA ASP A 257 4.77 -12.69 -12.59
C ASP A 257 3.48 -11.88 -12.74
N VAL A 258 2.48 -12.14 -11.93
CA VAL A 258 1.26 -11.32 -11.87
C VAL A 258 1.57 -9.84 -11.58
N TRP A 259 2.54 -9.55 -10.71
CA TRP A 259 2.95 -8.16 -10.45
C TRP A 259 3.73 -7.56 -11.62
N ILE A 260 4.61 -8.33 -12.26
CA ILE A 260 5.31 -7.91 -13.47
C ILE A 260 4.31 -7.53 -14.56
N ASP A 261 3.33 -8.39 -14.85
CA ASP A 261 2.28 -8.13 -15.85
C ASP A 261 1.46 -6.87 -15.55
N LYS A 262 1.10 -6.67 -14.26
CA LYS A 262 0.36 -5.47 -13.83
C LYS A 262 1.16 -4.18 -14.03
N ILE A 263 2.46 -4.20 -13.78
CA ILE A 263 3.32 -3.03 -13.97
C ILE A 263 3.53 -2.80 -15.48
N GLN A 264 3.73 -3.83 -16.28
CA GLN A 264 3.83 -3.73 -17.73
C GLN A 264 2.56 -3.14 -18.36
N ALA A 265 1.39 -3.43 -17.80
CA ALA A 265 0.13 -2.88 -18.29
C ALA A 265 -0.04 -1.35 -18.08
N VAL A 266 0.82 -0.71 -17.28
CA VAL A 266 0.82 0.75 -17.04
C VAL A 266 1.88 1.50 -17.85
N ILE A 267 2.89 0.82 -18.38
CA ILE A 267 3.92 1.38 -19.27
C ILE A 267 3.39 1.52 -20.68
#